data_5674ef1cdf8ceefe437fd96bd885a5ad
#
_entry.id   5674ef1cdf8ceefe437fd96bd885a5ad
#
_cell.length_a   1.000
_cell.length_b   1.000
_cell.length_c   1.000
_cell.angle_alpha   90.00
_cell.angle_beta   90.00
_cell.angle_gamma   90.00
#
_symmetry.space_group_name_H-M   'P 1'
#
loop_
_entity.id
_entity.type
_entity.pdbx_description
1 polymer ?
#
loop_
_entity_poly.entity_id
_entity_poly.type
_entity_poly.pdbx_seq_one_letter_code
_entity_poly.pdbx_strand_id
1 'polypeptide(L)'
;MRCRGDFLARGKGAKLGAMTSQHEDPACEVAHGTVPPPAPASSQEKVLVAVFATPVAEFLLRYAADAGYRAVLVEPDPERGRAAKAAGPVPVNTVLTDSIDGFPAGTADVVVTDHHRPELGVALRDALAADARWIGIMGNPRHEGPHVAALTELGVPPAEIARVHRPIGINIGSRSPAEIAISTIAGLIADRNGKPGGFSF
;
A
#
# COMPACT_ATOMS: atom_id res chain seq x y z
N MET A 1 -19.83 9.67 15.57
CA MET A 1 -20.20 11.10 15.66
C MET A 1 -21.66 11.23 15.25
N ARG A 2 -22.53 11.79 16.12
CA ARG A 2 -23.98 11.71 15.95
C ARG A 2 -24.47 12.93 15.18
N CYS A 3 -25.12 12.74 14.04
CA CYS A 3 -25.97 13.75 13.44
C CYS A 3 -27.32 13.75 14.17
N ARG A 4 -27.62 14.77 14.93
CA ARG A 4 -28.97 15.01 15.49
C ARG A 4 -29.71 15.95 14.56
N GLY A 5 -30.82 15.47 14.04
CA GLY A 5 -31.85 16.32 13.48
C GLY A 5 -32.72 16.89 14.59
N ASP A 6 -32.94 18.17 14.59
CA ASP A 6 -33.92 18.83 15.44
C ASP A 6 -35.07 19.44 14.63
N PHE A 7 -36.25 19.13 15.15
CA PHE A 7 -37.55 19.41 14.58
C PHE A 7 -38.19 20.63 15.32
N LEU A 8 -38.56 21.61 14.55
CA LEU A 8 -39.49 22.70 14.81
C LEU A 8 -39.61 23.43 16.17
N ALA A 9 -39.37 24.74 16.16
CA ALA A 9 -40.23 25.70 16.87
C ALA A 9 -40.28 27.05 16.13
N ARG A 10 -41.47 27.57 15.93
CA ARG A 10 -41.80 28.90 15.37
C ARG A 10 -41.48 30.02 16.36
N GLY A 11 -40.81 31.09 15.89
CA GLY A 11 -40.66 32.33 16.65
C GLY A 11 -40.18 33.47 15.74
N LYS A 12 -40.89 34.59 15.78
CA LYS A 12 -40.83 35.76 14.91
C LYS A 12 -39.50 36.54 14.99
N GLY A 13 -38.95 36.93 13.86
CA GLY A 13 -38.39 38.24 13.57
C GLY A 13 -37.06 38.65 14.23
N ALA A 14 -35.93 38.40 13.57
CA ALA A 14 -34.74 39.23 13.65
C ALA A 14 -33.90 39.08 12.38
N LYS A 15 -33.36 40.20 11.88
CA LYS A 15 -32.59 40.31 10.65
C LYS A 15 -31.42 39.34 10.64
N LEU A 16 -31.35 38.46 9.61
CA LEU A 16 -30.23 37.57 9.37
C LEU A 16 -29.05 38.38 8.82
N GLY A 17 -28.02 38.51 9.63
CA GLY A 17 -26.66 38.70 9.15
C GLY A 17 -26.18 37.35 8.58
N ALA A 18 -25.74 37.34 7.35
CA ALA A 18 -25.20 36.18 6.69
C ALA A 18 -23.94 35.68 7.41
N MET A 19 -24.04 34.54 8.08
CA MET A 19 -22.91 33.69 8.45
C MET A 19 -23.20 32.29 7.95
N THR A 20 -22.84 32.02 6.69
CA THR A 20 -22.72 30.69 6.16
C THR A 20 -21.31 30.52 5.58
N SER A 21 -20.32 30.31 6.43
CA SER A 21 -19.19 29.52 6.05
C SER A 21 -19.45 28.11 6.59
N GLN A 22 -20.27 27.35 5.90
CA GLN A 22 -20.19 25.90 5.99
C GLN A 22 -18.81 25.58 5.41
N HIS A 23 -17.87 25.17 6.25
CA HIS A 23 -16.65 24.50 5.82
C HIS A 23 -17.13 23.21 5.16
N GLU A 24 -17.28 23.24 3.85
CA GLU A 24 -17.42 22.06 3.02
C GLU A 24 -16.09 21.33 3.13
N ASP A 25 -16.08 20.23 3.89
CA ASP A 25 -14.92 19.35 3.99
C ASP A 25 -14.81 18.58 2.67
N PRO A 26 -13.78 18.80 1.84
CA PRO A 26 -13.63 18.13 0.56
C PRO A 26 -13.63 16.60 0.68
N ALA A 27 -13.18 16.05 1.80
CA ALA A 27 -13.22 14.62 2.06
C ALA A 27 -14.65 14.11 2.24
N CYS A 28 -15.54 14.91 2.81
CA CYS A 28 -16.95 14.58 2.97
C CYS A 28 -17.67 14.56 1.62
N GLU A 29 -17.39 15.51 0.74
CA GLU A 29 -18.00 15.58 -0.59
C GLU A 29 -17.58 14.38 -1.47
N VAL A 30 -16.30 13.99 -1.41
CA VAL A 30 -15.81 12.77 -2.08
C VAL A 30 -16.49 11.52 -1.53
N ALA A 31 -16.63 11.41 -0.20
CA ALA A 31 -17.26 10.26 0.45
C ALA A 31 -18.75 10.13 0.09
N HIS A 32 -19.44 11.23 -0.17
CA HIS A 32 -20.84 11.25 -0.59
C HIS A 32 -21.03 11.19 -2.11
N GLY A 33 -19.95 11.15 -2.89
CA GLY A 33 -19.99 11.10 -4.36
C GLY A 33 -20.53 12.37 -5.01
N THR A 34 -20.56 13.49 -4.29
CA THR A 34 -21.03 14.78 -4.80
C THR A 34 -20.00 15.47 -5.67
N VAL A 35 -18.72 15.19 -5.44
CA VAL A 35 -17.61 15.58 -6.32
C VAL A 35 -16.75 14.35 -6.64
N PRO A 36 -16.17 14.29 -7.84
CA PRO A 36 -15.19 13.25 -8.14
C PRO A 36 -13.99 13.39 -7.20
N PRO A 37 -13.32 12.27 -6.85
CA PRO A 37 -12.11 12.33 -6.06
C PRO A 37 -11.12 13.29 -6.75
N PRO A 38 -10.37 14.10 -5.98
CA PRO A 38 -9.36 14.99 -6.56
C PRO A 38 -8.39 14.16 -7.39
N ALA A 39 -8.03 14.68 -8.56
CA ALA A 39 -6.99 14.08 -9.36
C ALA A 39 -5.74 13.87 -8.47
N PRO A 40 -5.05 12.71 -8.58
CA PRO A 40 -3.87 12.47 -7.78
C PRO A 40 -2.90 13.64 -7.93
N ALA A 41 -2.34 14.12 -6.82
CA ALA A 41 -1.45 15.30 -6.77
C ALA A 41 -0.19 15.15 -7.66
N SER A 42 0.11 13.93 -8.10
CA SER A 42 1.09 13.64 -9.14
C SER A 42 0.40 12.85 -10.25
N SER A 43 0.61 13.25 -11.49
CA SER A 43 0.21 12.49 -12.70
C SER A 43 0.99 11.18 -12.86
N GLN A 44 1.84 10.82 -11.89
CA GLN A 44 2.63 9.59 -11.91
C GLN A 44 1.77 8.40 -11.51
N GLU A 45 1.81 7.38 -12.35
CA GLU A 45 1.20 6.08 -12.09
C GLU A 45 1.72 5.50 -10.77
N LYS A 46 0.83 5.12 -9.87
CA LYS A 46 1.20 4.40 -8.64
C LYS A 46 1.35 2.91 -8.98
N VAL A 47 2.51 2.34 -8.72
CA VAL A 47 2.75 0.91 -8.95
C VAL A 47 2.91 0.21 -7.61
N LEU A 48 2.19 -0.90 -7.40
CA LEU A 48 2.46 -1.82 -6.29
C LEU A 48 3.03 -3.11 -6.85
N VAL A 49 4.22 -3.44 -6.39
CA VAL A 49 4.93 -4.68 -6.73
C VAL A 49 4.89 -5.61 -5.52
N ALA A 50 4.13 -6.69 -5.62
CA ALA A 50 4.22 -7.79 -4.65
C ALA A 50 5.25 -8.79 -5.13
N VAL A 51 6.23 -9.10 -4.29
CA VAL A 51 7.27 -10.09 -4.57
C VAL A 51 6.93 -11.39 -3.87
N PHE A 52 6.97 -12.47 -4.63
CA PHE A 52 6.56 -13.83 -4.31
C PHE A 52 5.05 -14.05 -4.29
N ALA A 53 4.62 -15.12 -4.96
CA ALA A 53 3.24 -15.56 -5.04
C ALA A 53 2.80 -16.23 -3.72
N THR A 54 2.14 -15.45 -2.87
CA THR A 54 1.62 -15.88 -1.58
C THR A 54 0.14 -15.52 -1.45
N PRO A 55 -0.61 -16.14 -0.52
CA PRO A 55 -1.98 -15.71 -0.24
C PRO A 55 -2.09 -14.23 0.17
N VAL A 56 -1.07 -13.66 0.81
CA VAL A 56 -1.04 -12.24 1.15
C VAL A 56 -0.86 -11.38 -0.10
N ALA A 57 0.03 -11.80 -1.03
CA ALA A 57 0.24 -11.09 -2.29
C ALA A 57 -1.07 -10.99 -3.10
N GLU A 58 -1.86 -12.07 -3.13
CA GLU A 58 -3.16 -12.09 -3.82
C GLU A 58 -4.10 -10.99 -3.31
N PHE A 59 -4.33 -10.95 -1.99
CA PHE A 59 -5.19 -9.93 -1.39
C PHE A 59 -4.61 -8.53 -1.56
N LEU A 60 -3.30 -8.38 -1.37
CA LEU A 60 -2.62 -7.08 -1.47
C LEU A 60 -2.75 -6.50 -2.88
N LEU A 61 -2.53 -7.29 -3.93
CA LEU A 61 -2.67 -6.84 -5.32
C LEU A 61 -4.10 -6.47 -5.68
N ARG A 62 -5.10 -7.20 -5.13
CA ARG A 62 -6.52 -6.88 -5.32
C ARG A 62 -6.85 -5.53 -4.69
N TYR A 63 -6.51 -5.33 -3.42
CA TYR A 63 -6.78 -4.08 -2.72
C TYR A 63 -6.01 -2.89 -3.30
N ALA A 64 -4.79 -3.13 -3.79
CA ALA A 64 -4.00 -2.12 -4.48
C ALA A 64 -4.67 -1.66 -5.78
N ALA A 65 -5.18 -2.60 -6.58
CA ALA A 65 -5.92 -2.27 -7.80
C ALA A 65 -7.17 -1.42 -7.50
N ASP A 66 -7.95 -1.78 -6.48
CA ASP A 66 -9.10 -1.01 -6.02
C ASP A 66 -8.71 0.39 -5.51
N ALA A 67 -7.50 0.52 -4.93
CA ALA A 67 -6.92 1.80 -4.49
C ALA A 67 -6.22 2.59 -5.61
N GLY A 68 -6.36 2.17 -6.88
CA GLY A 68 -5.84 2.86 -8.06
C GLY A 68 -4.34 2.67 -8.30
N TYR A 69 -3.75 1.59 -7.82
CA TYR A 69 -2.40 1.18 -8.19
C TYR A 69 -2.42 0.27 -9.43
N ARG A 70 -1.41 0.39 -10.25
CA ARG A 70 -1.04 -0.68 -11.17
C ARG A 70 -0.44 -1.82 -10.35
N ALA A 71 -1.07 -3.00 -10.40
CA ALA A 71 -0.69 -4.18 -9.65
C ALA A 71 0.30 -5.05 -10.44
N VAL A 72 1.40 -5.43 -9.80
CA VAL A 72 2.45 -6.28 -10.39
C VAL A 72 2.81 -7.38 -9.42
N LEU A 73 2.86 -8.62 -9.89
CA LEU A 73 3.39 -9.77 -9.18
C LEU A 73 4.75 -10.15 -9.76
N VAL A 74 5.77 -10.16 -8.93
CA VAL A 74 7.09 -10.69 -9.26
C VAL A 74 7.25 -12.06 -8.63
N GLU A 75 7.38 -13.09 -9.46
CA GLU A 75 7.65 -14.45 -9.01
C GLU A 75 8.82 -15.04 -9.83
N PRO A 76 10.02 -15.09 -9.25
CA PRO A 76 11.21 -15.59 -9.93
C PRO A 76 11.15 -17.08 -10.26
N ASP A 77 10.39 -17.87 -9.48
CA ASP A 77 10.20 -19.29 -9.75
C ASP A 77 9.15 -19.48 -10.85
N PRO A 78 9.52 -20.02 -12.03
CA PRO A 78 8.61 -20.15 -13.17
C PRO A 78 7.47 -21.15 -12.92
N GLU A 79 7.65 -22.14 -12.03
CA GLU A 79 6.59 -23.10 -11.70
C GLU A 79 5.54 -22.44 -10.81
N ARG A 80 5.99 -21.69 -9.80
CA ARG A 80 5.10 -20.91 -8.92
C ARG A 80 4.40 -19.80 -9.70
N GLY A 81 5.09 -19.12 -10.61
CA GLY A 81 4.49 -18.13 -11.50
C GLY A 81 3.37 -18.72 -12.37
N ARG A 82 3.59 -19.90 -12.96
CA ARG A 82 2.56 -20.63 -13.71
C ARG A 82 1.38 -21.05 -12.82
N ALA A 83 1.67 -21.55 -11.62
CA ALA A 83 0.64 -21.95 -10.65
C ALA A 83 -0.22 -20.74 -10.21
N ALA A 84 0.41 -19.62 -9.89
CA ALA A 84 -0.30 -18.38 -9.53
C ALA A 84 -1.23 -17.90 -10.66
N LYS A 85 -0.75 -17.96 -11.91
CA LYS A 85 -1.54 -17.61 -13.08
C LYS A 85 -2.73 -18.56 -13.32
N ALA A 86 -2.51 -19.86 -13.11
CA ALA A 86 -3.53 -20.89 -13.32
C ALA A 86 -4.60 -20.91 -12.23
N ALA A 87 -4.23 -20.59 -10.98
CA ALA A 87 -5.15 -20.57 -9.85
C ALA A 87 -6.19 -19.43 -9.93
N GLY A 88 -5.95 -18.42 -10.76
CA GLY A 88 -6.85 -17.28 -10.93
C GLY A 88 -6.98 -16.33 -9.73
N PRO A 89 -6.17 -16.41 -8.67
CA PRO A 89 -6.31 -15.51 -7.53
C PRO A 89 -5.74 -14.12 -7.80
N VAL A 90 -4.88 -13.98 -8.81
CA VAL A 90 -4.27 -12.71 -9.19
C VAL A 90 -5.32 -11.86 -9.92
N PRO A 91 -5.54 -10.58 -9.54
CA PRO A 91 -6.48 -9.70 -10.24
C PRO A 91 -6.25 -9.70 -11.74
N VAL A 92 -7.34 -9.66 -12.53
CA VAL A 92 -7.31 -9.84 -14.01
C VAL A 92 -6.32 -8.90 -14.71
N ASN A 93 -6.04 -7.74 -14.12
CA ASN A 93 -5.13 -6.72 -14.67
C ASN A 93 -3.73 -6.74 -14.04
N THR A 94 -3.38 -7.78 -13.28
CA THR A 94 -2.05 -7.86 -12.67
C THR A 94 -1.02 -8.32 -13.70
N VAL A 95 0.08 -7.59 -13.80
CA VAL A 95 1.25 -8.00 -14.59
C VAL A 95 2.03 -9.02 -13.79
N LEU A 96 2.28 -10.18 -14.37
CA LEU A 96 3.18 -11.20 -13.81
C LEU A 96 4.53 -11.13 -14.53
N THR A 97 5.61 -10.98 -13.76
CA THR A 97 6.99 -10.97 -14.26
C THR A 97 7.91 -11.77 -13.33
N ASP A 98 9.11 -12.05 -13.76
CA ASP A 98 10.16 -12.74 -12.99
C ASP A 98 11.20 -11.77 -12.40
N SER A 99 11.15 -10.50 -12.79
CA SER A 99 12.12 -9.47 -12.38
C SER A 99 11.47 -8.17 -11.94
N ILE A 100 12.20 -7.39 -11.12
CA ILE A 100 11.81 -6.07 -10.66
C ILE A 100 12.49 -5.04 -11.56
N ASP A 101 11.91 -4.80 -12.73
CA ASP A 101 12.41 -3.80 -13.69
C ASP A 101 11.25 -3.14 -14.46
N GLY A 102 11.57 -2.15 -15.29
CA GLY A 102 10.60 -1.51 -16.18
C GLY A 102 9.59 -0.59 -15.50
N PHE A 103 9.84 -0.19 -14.25
CA PHE A 103 9.03 0.84 -13.57
C PHE A 103 9.78 2.18 -13.56
N PRO A 104 9.06 3.31 -13.74
CA PRO A 104 9.69 4.61 -13.57
C PRO A 104 10.26 4.78 -12.16
N ALA A 105 11.47 5.30 -12.03
CA ALA A 105 12.12 5.55 -10.75
C ALA A 105 11.21 6.35 -9.80
N GLY A 106 11.20 5.98 -8.53
CA GLY A 106 10.40 6.65 -7.52
C GLY A 106 8.88 6.43 -7.59
N THR A 107 8.38 5.51 -8.42
CA THR A 107 6.92 5.25 -8.55
C THR A 107 6.45 3.98 -7.87
N ALA A 108 7.31 2.95 -7.78
CA ALA A 108 6.96 1.63 -7.29
C ALA A 108 7.07 1.52 -5.76
N ASP A 109 6.04 0.96 -5.14
CA ASP A 109 6.07 0.43 -3.77
C ASP A 109 6.28 -1.08 -3.86
N VAL A 110 7.43 -1.56 -3.39
CA VAL A 110 7.81 -2.97 -3.44
C VAL A 110 7.54 -3.62 -2.08
N VAL A 111 6.74 -4.67 -2.07
CA VAL A 111 6.37 -5.45 -0.89
C VAL A 111 6.81 -6.89 -1.05
N VAL A 112 7.80 -7.31 -0.29
CA VAL A 112 8.22 -8.72 -0.23
C VAL A 112 7.33 -9.46 0.75
N THR A 113 6.55 -10.42 0.24
CA THR A 113 5.48 -11.09 1.00
C THR A 113 5.90 -12.41 1.65
N ASP A 114 7.11 -12.90 1.35
CA ASP A 114 7.68 -14.10 1.98
C ASP A 114 9.18 -13.88 2.27
N HIS A 115 9.56 -13.91 3.52
CA HIS A 115 10.94 -13.71 3.96
C HIS A 115 11.74 -15.02 4.11
N HIS A 116 11.14 -16.16 3.80
CA HIS A 116 11.78 -17.48 3.85
C HIS A 116 12.32 -17.96 2.50
N ARG A 117 12.09 -17.18 1.45
CA ARG A 117 12.50 -17.53 0.09
C ARG A 117 14.02 -17.38 -0.09
N PRO A 118 14.69 -18.32 -0.74
CA PRO A 118 16.14 -18.24 -1.03
C PRO A 118 16.48 -17.05 -1.93
N GLU A 119 15.53 -16.60 -2.77
CA GLU A 119 15.69 -15.45 -3.68
C GLU A 119 15.54 -14.09 -2.98
N LEU A 120 15.27 -14.07 -1.66
CA LEU A 120 15.00 -12.86 -0.89
C LEU A 120 16.04 -11.76 -1.10
N GLY A 121 17.31 -12.11 -0.95
CA GLY A 121 18.42 -11.15 -1.07
C GLY A 121 18.50 -10.54 -2.47
N VAL A 122 18.36 -11.38 -3.51
CA VAL A 122 18.39 -10.94 -4.91
C VAL A 122 17.23 -10.01 -5.20
N ALA A 123 16.01 -10.40 -4.82
CA ALA A 123 14.82 -9.59 -5.06
C ALA A 123 14.89 -8.21 -4.38
N LEU A 124 15.38 -8.15 -3.14
CA LEU A 124 15.55 -6.87 -2.43
C LEU A 124 16.67 -6.01 -3.02
N ARG A 125 17.81 -6.62 -3.42
CA ARG A 125 18.88 -5.90 -4.11
C ARG A 125 18.37 -5.29 -5.42
N ASP A 126 17.60 -6.03 -6.20
CA ASP A 126 17.06 -5.58 -7.47
C ASP A 126 16.02 -4.46 -7.26
N ALA A 127 15.20 -4.54 -6.20
CA ALA A 127 14.29 -3.46 -5.80
C ALA A 127 15.04 -2.16 -5.42
N LEU A 128 16.16 -2.28 -4.71
CA LEU A 128 17.02 -1.15 -4.37
C LEU A 128 17.67 -0.54 -5.62
N ALA A 129 18.14 -1.39 -6.53
CA ALA A 129 18.77 -0.97 -7.80
C ALA A 129 17.76 -0.30 -8.76
N ALA A 130 16.49 -0.71 -8.74
CA ALA A 130 15.43 -0.14 -9.55
C ALA A 130 14.92 1.22 -9.02
N ASP A 131 15.53 1.77 -7.98
CA ASP A 131 15.12 3.03 -7.33
C ASP A 131 13.63 3.06 -6.98
N ALA A 132 13.14 1.98 -6.35
CA ALA A 132 11.79 1.92 -5.88
C ALA A 132 11.53 3.04 -4.84
N ARG A 133 10.35 3.65 -4.89
CA ARG A 133 9.93 4.71 -3.96
C ARG A 133 9.94 4.20 -2.51
N TRP A 134 9.46 3.00 -2.32
CA TRP A 134 9.34 2.37 -1.01
C TRP A 134 9.59 0.86 -1.14
N ILE A 135 10.34 0.30 -0.20
CA ILE A 135 10.65 -1.12 -0.17
C ILE A 135 10.37 -1.64 1.23
N GLY A 136 9.62 -2.71 1.33
CA GLY A 136 9.36 -3.33 2.61
C GLY A 136 9.23 -4.84 2.55
N ILE A 137 9.53 -5.48 3.67
CA ILE A 137 9.45 -6.92 3.84
C ILE A 137 8.54 -7.28 4.99
N MET A 138 7.67 -8.25 4.76
CA MET A 138 6.82 -8.82 5.80
C MET A 138 7.65 -9.62 6.80
N GLY A 139 7.29 -9.52 8.06
CA GLY A 139 7.94 -10.30 9.11
C GLY A 139 7.60 -9.83 10.51
N ASN A 140 7.77 -10.74 11.49
CA ASN A 140 7.50 -10.44 12.88
C ASN A 140 8.61 -9.53 13.45
N PRO A 141 8.29 -8.38 14.07
CA PRO A 141 9.28 -7.45 14.63
C PRO A 141 10.10 -8.05 15.80
N ARG A 142 9.66 -9.17 16.37
CA ARG A 142 10.36 -9.83 17.49
C ARG A 142 11.64 -10.56 17.09
N HIS A 143 11.87 -10.76 15.80
CA HIS A 143 13.03 -11.45 15.28
C HIS A 143 13.83 -10.53 14.36
N GLU A 144 15.13 -10.72 14.31
CA GLU A 144 15.98 -10.05 13.34
C GLU A 144 15.53 -10.38 11.91
N GLY A 145 15.55 -9.39 11.04
CA GLY A 145 15.12 -9.58 9.67
C GLY A 145 16.15 -10.33 8.83
N PRO A 146 15.82 -11.43 8.19
CA PRO A 146 16.77 -12.19 7.36
C PRO A 146 17.32 -11.38 6.19
N HIS A 147 16.67 -10.27 5.82
CA HIS A 147 17.09 -9.37 4.74
C HIS A 147 18.44 -8.71 5.01
N VAL A 148 18.78 -8.42 6.28
CA VAL A 148 20.05 -7.77 6.61
C VAL A 148 21.22 -8.69 6.25
N ALA A 149 21.17 -9.94 6.69
CA ALA A 149 22.22 -10.93 6.37
C ALA A 149 22.27 -11.19 4.84
N ALA A 150 21.12 -11.44 4.21
CA ALA A 150 21.04 -11.73 2.79
C ALA A 150 21.57 -10.60 1.89
N LEU A 151 21.29 -9.34 2.21
CA LEU A 151 21.80 -8.19 1.47
C LEU A 151 23.28 -7.93 1.76
N THR A 152 23.72 -8.16 2.98
CA THR A 152 25.16 -8.04 3.37
C THR A 152 26.00 -9.05 2.60
N GLU A 153 25.56 -10.30 2.49
CA GLU A 153 26.23 -11.35 1.71
C GLU A 153 26.33 -10.98 0.22
N LEU A 154 25.38 -10.20 -0.31
CA LEU A 154 25.41 -9.69 -1.68
C LEU A 154 26.22 -8.39 -1.83
N GLY A 155 26.88 -7.92 -0.76
CA GLY A 155 27.71 -6.72 -0.79
C GLY A 155 26.93 -5.41 -0.84
N VAL A 156 25.65 -5.40 -0.47
CA VAL A 156 24.83 -4.18 -0.44
C VAL A 156 25.29 -3.31 0.75
N PRO A 157 25.55 -2.00 0.53
CA PRO A 157 25.98 -1.11 1.59
C PRO A 157 24.95 -0.98 2.72
N PRO A 158 25.36 -0.82 4.00
CA PRO A 158 24.43 -0.69 5.13
C PRO A 158 23.42 0.46 4.98
N ALA A 159 23.81 1.57 4.34
CA ALA A 159 22.91 2.69 4.08
C ALA A 159 21.75 2.30 3.15
N GLU A 160 22.01 1.45 2.16
CA GLU A 160 20.96 0.94 1.25
C GLU A 160 20.10 -0.10 1.96
N ILE A 161 20.69 -0.99 2.78
CA ILE A 161 19.92 -1.97 3.58
C ILE A 161 18.93 -1.26 4.51
N ALA A 162 19.31 -0.11 5.08
CA ALA A 162 18.46 0.69 5.96
C ALA A 162 17.20 1.28 5.26
N ARG A 163 17.16 1.31 3.93
CA ARG A 163 15.97 1.71 3.15
C ARG A 163 14.88 0.65 3.15
N VAL A 164 15.19 -0.57 3.55
CA VAL A 164 14.20 -1.66 3.59
C VAL A 164 13.42 -1.60 4.90
N HIS A 165 12.14 -1.27 4.81
CA HIS A 165 11.24 -1.16 5.96
C HIS A 165 10.86 -2.53 6.51
N ARG A 166 10.91 -2.68 7.84
CA ARG A 166 10.42 -3.84 8.58
C ARG A 166 10.22 -3.50 10.08
N PRO A 167 9.09 -3.82 10.69
CA PRO A 167 7.88 -4.41 10.10
C PRO A 167 7.17 -3.43 9.16
N ILE A 168 6.20 -3.93 8.39
CA ILE A 168 5.39 -3.12 7.47
C ILE A 168 3.91 -3.19 7.84
N GLY A 169 3.15 -2.20 7.38
CA GLY A 169 1.72 -2.11 7.67
C GLY A 169 1.39 -1.43 8.99
N ILE A 170 0.12 -1.13 9.19
CA ILE A 170 -0.42 -0.56 10.43
C ILE A 170 -0.68 -1.69 11.42
N ASN A 171 -0.35 -1.49 12.69
CA ASN A 171 -0.60 -2.49 13.72
C ASN A 171 -2.10 -2.60 14.06
N ILE A 172 -2.77 -3.54 13.42
CA ILE A 172 -4.19 -3.87 13.66
C ILE A 172 -4.37 -5.26 14.28
N GLY A 173 -3.27 -5.93 14.69
CA GLY A 173 -3.32 -7.29 15.21
C GLY A 173 -3.70 -8.35 14.17
N SER A 174 -3.33 -8.15 12.90
CA SER A 174 -3.63 -9.03 11.76
C SER A 174 -3.33 -10.50 12.03
N ARG A 175 -4.24 -11.39 11.65
CA ARG A 175 -4.13 -12.86 11.82
C ARG A 175 -4.41 -13.64 10.55
N SER A 176 -4.94 -13.03 9.53
CA SER A 176 -5.24 -13.65 8.24
C SER A 176 -4.49 -12.97 7.09
N PRO A 177 -4.28 -13.65 5.96
CA PRO A 177 -3.67 -13.04 4.78
C PRO A 177 -4.37 -11.76 4.32
N ALA A 178 -5.70 -11.73 4.36
CA ALA A 178 -6.50 -10.57 4.00
C ALA A 178 -6.26 -9.38 4.94
N GLU A 179 -6.25 -9.61 6.27
CA GLU A 179 -5.97 -8.57 7.26
C GLU A 179 -4.55 -8.02 7.15
N ILE A 180 -3.56 -8.88 6.89
CA ILE A 180 -2.17 -8.48 6.66
C ILE A 180 -2.11 -7.57 5.42
N ALA A 181 -2.80 -7.93 4.35
CA ALA A 181 -2.87 -7.12 3.14
C ALA A 181 -3.56 -5.77 3.37
N ILE A 182 -4.68 -5.72 4.13
CA ILE A 182 -5.35 -4.48 4.53
C ILE A 182 -4.40 -3.57 5.32
N SER A 183 -3.74 -4.14 6.33
CA SER A 183 -2.76 -3.41 7.16
C SER A 183 -1.64 -2.81 6.31
N THR A 184 -1.11 -3.58 5.37
CA THR A 184 -0.01 -3.17 4.49
C THR A 184 -0.45 -2.07 3.53
N ILE A 185 -1.57 -2.23 2.83
CA ILE A 185 -2.04 -1.21 1.88
C ILE A 185 -2.42 0.10 2.59
N ALA A 186 -3.04 0.01 3.77
CA ALA A 186 -3.34 1.19 4.58
C ALA A 186 -2.07 1.93 5.02
N GLY A 187 -1.01 1.20 5.40
CA GLY A 187 0.29 1.78 5.71
C GLY A 187 0.93 2.48 4.51
N LEU A 188 0.89 1.87 3.34
CA LEU A 188 1.41 2.47 2.09
C LEU A 188 0.66 3.73 1.68
N ILE A 189 -0.67 3.73 1.82
CA ILE A 189 -1.49 4.92 1.55
C ILE A 189 -1.15 6.04 2.55
N ALA A 190 -1.01 5.71 3.84
CA ALA A 190 -0.62 6.67 4.86
C ALA A 190 0.76 7.28 4.56
N ASP A 191 1.75 6.45 4.21
CA ASP A 191 3.09 6.88 3.84
C ASP A 191 3.08 7.83 2.62
N ARG A 192 2.36 7.47 1.55
CA ARG A 192 2.21 8.33 0.37
C ARG A 192 1.55 9.68 0.68
N ASN A 193 0.67 9.72 1.66
CA ASN A 193 -0.03 10.91 2.09
C ASN A 193 0.73 11.69 3.18
N GLY A 194 1.94 11.25 3.57
CA GLY A 194 2.73 11.86 4.66
C GLY A 194 2.04 11.77 6.02
N LYS A 195 1.29 10.71 6.27
CA LYS A 195 0.55 10.47 7.52
C LYS A 195 1.13 9.28 8.29
N PRO A 196 1.12 9.30 9.62
CA PRO A 196 1.63 8.19 10.43
C PRO A 196 0.72 6.96 10.38
N GLY A 197 -0.54 7.11 9.92
CA GLY A 197 -1.58 6.09 10.06
C GLY A 197 -2.17 6.05 11.46
N GLY A 198 -3.25 5.25 11.65
CA GLY A 198 -3.95 5.14 12.92
C GLY A 198 -5.12 6.12 13.07
N PHE A 199 -5.55 6.35 14.32
CA PHE A 199 -6.74 7.20 14.64
C PHE A 199 -6.40 8.63 15.04
N SER A 200 -5.17 9.07 14.83
CA SER A 200 -4.77 10.48 15.04
C SER A 200 -4.97 11.26 13.74
N PHE A 201 -5.77 12.32 13.79
CA PHE A 201 -6.14 13.17 12.65
C PHE A 201 -5.64 14.59 12.84
#